data_05e92de31fe1ab4e1f82f354f4becf5d
#
_entry.id   05e92de31fe1ab4e1f82f354f4becf5d
#
_cell.length_a   1.000
_cell.length_b   1.000
_cell.length_c   1.000
_cell.angle_alpha   90.00
_cell.angle_beta   90.00
_cell.angle_gamma   90.00
#
_symmetry.space_group_name_H-M   'P 1'
#
loop_
_entity.id
_entity.type
_entity.pdbx_description
1 polymer ?
#
loop_
_entity_poly.entity_id
_entity_poly.type
_entity_poly.pdbx_seq_one_letter_code
_entity_poly.pdbx_strand_id
1 'polypeptide(L)'
;MADAVRNPLVNIDPRYFLTGDVVERPPAERPKHDTIEGIIDWLAGPAQHIPLLVREFDEYAWRMLAAGFPLLRASLHFRTLHPQYLGANFVWRRATGQTVQTFITHEVDDLYRDEDNPVRRVLVAGETVRRRVDVADDELDFPILHDLKTEGATDYFALPVKNSFGTNYMVTYVTDRPGGFTTQEISDLTRISQRLSLLADLRHQRRIATNILNAYLGHRTGPKVLAGQIRRGTGEEITAVLWSSDLRGFTERSDRLDGTQVIAMLNALFDAQAEAIARHGGEILKFIGDGLLAIFPIENASMAAAAARAALASAMEAVEAARGLTNDPSIVGEPLEIVVALHIGKAIYGNVGSAERLDFTVIGPAVNLVSRIEAVAKTLNVPIIVSDDFARAYGQPLHPLGLHKLRGLATPRNLFAPILSSSGA
;
A
#
# COMPACT_ATOMS: atom_id res chain seq x y z
N MET A 1 -23.50 17.24 6.29
CA MET A 1 -22.34 17.43 7.18
C MET A 1 -22.19 16.11 7.92
N ALA A 2 -21.30 15.25 7.45
CA ALA A 2 -21.06 13.95 8.08
C ALA A 2 -20.25 14.22 9.34
N ASP A 3 -20.80 13.84 10.50
CA ASP A 3 -20.06 13.79 11.75
C ASP A 3 -18.84 12.88 11.54
N ALA A 4 -17.67 13.48 11.62
CA ALA A 4 -16.41 12.76 11.57
C ALA A 4 -16.42 11.74 12.70
N VAL A 5 -16.44 10.46 12.37
CA VAL A 5 -16.26 9.36 13.30
C VAL A 5 -14.92 9.62 14.00
N ARG A 6 -14.96 10.10 15.23
CA ARG A 6 -13.74 10.33 16.03
C ARG A 6 -13.01 9.01 16.19
N ASN A 7 -11.76 8.97 15.69
CA ASN A 7 -10.89 7.82 15.83
C ASN A 7 -10.63 7.55 17.33
N PRO A 8 -10.73 6.32 17.80
CA PRO A 8 -10.62 5.96 19.22
C PRO A 8 -9.21 5.98 19.83
N LEU A 9 -8.24 6.40 19.07
CA LEU A 9 -6.91 6.68 19.58
C LEU A 9 -6.87 8.19 19.84
N VAL A 10 -7.12 8.56 21.07
CA VAL A 10 -7.27 9.90 21.61
C VAL A 10 -6.23 10.85 21.08
N ASN A 11 -6.67 12.02 20.60
CA ASN A 11 -5.85 13.20 20.25
C ASN A 11 -4.70 13.00 19.25
N ILE A 12 -4.68 11.92 18.46
CA ILE A 12 -3.68 11.75 17.42
C ILE A 12 -4.17 12.44 16.15
N ASP A 13 -3.28 13.21 15.56
CA ASP A 13 -3.51 13.91 14.30
C ASP A 13 -4.06 12.95 13.21
N PRO A 14 -5.21 13.23 12.58
CA PRO A 14 -5.79 12.38 11.54
C PRO A 14 -4.85 12.06 10.37
N ARG A 15 -3.77 12.83 10.19
CA ARG A 15 -2.75 12.60 9.17
C ARG A 15 -2.00 11.27 9.34
N TYR A 16 -1.95 10.74 10.56
CA TYR A 16 -1.23 9.51 10.89
C TYR A 16 -2.10 8.26 10.84
N PHE A 17 -3.41 8.42 10.56
CA PHE A 17 -4.38 7.34 10.54
C PHE A 17 -5.22 7.40 9.28
N LEU A 18 -5.16 6.32 8.50
CA LEU A 18 -6.02 6.15 7.33
C LEU A 18 -7.15 5.18 7.68
N THR A 19 -8.39 5.62 7.58
CA THR A 19 -9.55 4.75 7.71
C THR A 19 -9.62 3.81 6.50
N GLY A 20 -9.61 2.50 6.77
CA GLY A 20 -9.81 1.46 5.78
C GLY A 20 -11.28 1.05 5.69
N ASP A 21 -11.51 -0.27 5.62
CA ASP A 21 -12.85 -0.82 5.53
C ASP A 21 -13.68 -0.56 6.80
N VAL A 22 -14.95 -0.22 6.60
CA VAL A 22 -15.95 -0.15 7.66
C VAL A 22 -16.99 -1.24 7.41
N VAL A 23 -17.22 -2.06 8.41
CA VAL A 23 -18.24 -3.13 8.37
C VAL A 23 -19.32 -2.80 9.37
N GLU A 24 -20.56 -2.83 8.90
CA GLU A 24 -21.76 -2.76 9.73
C GLU A 24 -22.61 -4.00 9.47
N ARG A 25 -22.91 -4.74 10.54
CA ARG A 25 -23.72 -5.95 10.43
C ARG A 25 -25.17 -5.64 10.78
N PRO A 26 -26.10 -5.89 9.84
CA PRO A 26 -27.53 -5.71 10.10
C PRO A 26 -27.98 -6.55 11.31
N PRO A 27 -28.91 -6.05 12.13
CA PRO A 27 -29.40 -6.79 13.31
C PRO A 27 -29.91 -8.21 13.01
N ALA A 28 -30.50 -8.42 11.82
CA ALA A 28 -31.00 -9.71 11.39
C ALA A 28 -29.89 -10.76 11.14
N GLU A 29 -28.66 -10.32 10.84
CA GLU A 29 -27.50 -11.17 10.54
C GLU A 29 -26.60 -11.39 11.77
N ARG A 30 -26.93 -10.75 12.91
CA ARG A 30 -26.14 -10.90 14.14
C ARG A 30 -26.42 -12.26 14.76
N PRO A 31 -25.40 -13.01 15.20
CA PRO A 31 -25.57 -14.24 15.95
C PRO A 31 -26.42 -14.01 17.19
N LYS A 32 -27.42 -14.84 17.43
CA LYS A 32 -28.35 -14.69 18.58
C LYS A 32 -27.92 -15.48 19.80
N HIS A 33 -27.27 -16.61 19.56
CA HIS A 33 -26.75 -17.52 20.58
C HIS A 33 -25.42 -18.10 20.08
N ASP A 34 -24.45 -18.17 20.97
CA ASP A 34 -23.19 -18.88 20.76
C ASP A 34 -22.69 -19.38 22.13
N THR A 35 -21.62 -20.18 22.09
CA THR A 35 -20.92 -20.69 23.27
C THR A 35 -19.43 -20.46 23.08
N ILE A 36 -18.67 -20.52 24.16
CA ILE A 36 -17.20 -20.42 24.09
C ILE A 36 -16.63 -21.49 23.16
N GLU A 37 -17.11 -22.73 23.26
CA GLU A 37 -16.66 -23.82 22.39
C GLU A 37 -17.11 -23.58 20.94
N GLY A 38 -18.32 -23.08 20.72
CA GLY A 38 -18.81 -22.72 19.39
C GLY A 38 -17.95 -21.63 18.70
N ILE A 39 -17.50 -20.64 19.47
CA ILE A 39 -16.56 -19.62 18.98
C ILE A 39 -15.20 -20.25 18.62
N ILE A 40 -14.68 -21.12 19.47
CA ILE A 40 -13.41 -21.81 19.23
C ILE A 40 -13.48 -22.69 17.97
N ASP A 41 -14.54 -23.45 17.81
CA ASP A 41 -14.78 -24.30 16.64
C ASP A 41 -14.95 -23.46 15.37
N TRP A 42 -15.68 -22.33 15.47
CA TRP A 42 -15.82 -21.40 14.37
C TRP A 42 -14.47 -20.79 13.95
N LEU A 43 -13.64 -20.35 14.89
CA LEU A 43 -12.28 -19.86 14.64
C LEU A 43 -11.37 -20.92 14.01
N ALA A 44 -11.55 -22.19 14.39
CA ALA A 44 -10.75 -23.30 13.88
C ALA A 44 -11.11 -23.73 12.44
N GLY A 45 -12.29 -23.39 11.95
CA GLY A 45 -12.79 -23.85 10.66
C GLY A 45 -13.50 -22.77 9.84
N PRO A 46 -14.80 -22.48 10.09
CA PRO A 46 -15.61 -21.61 9.24
C PRO A 46 -15.06 -20.20 9.05
N ALA A 47 -14.45 -19.61 10.07
CA ALA A 47 -13.92 -18.25 10.04
C ALA A 47 -12.86 -18.05 8.93
N GLN A 48 -12.06 -19.07 8.64
CA GLN A 48 -11.03 -19.00 7.60
C GLN A 48 -11.58 -18.80 6.18
N HIS A 49 -12.89 -18.98 5.96
CA HIS A 49 -13.53 -18.76 4.66
C HIS A 49 -14.06 -17.31 4.50
N ILE A 50 -14.02 -16.49 5.54
CA ILE A 50 -14.41 -15.07 5.47
C ILE A 50 -13.28 -14.30 4.75
N PRO A 51 -13.56 -13.61 3.62
CA PRO A 51 -12.49 -13.06 2.76
C PRO A 51 -11.65 -11.98 3.43
N LEU A 52 -12.26 -11.14 4.29
CA LEU A 52 -11.65 -9.96 4.88
C LEU A 52 -11.56 -10.10 6.40
N LEU A 53 -10.36 -9.84 6.95
CA LEU A 53 -10.11 -9.92 8.39
C LEU A 53 -11.00 -8.96 9.21
N VAL A 54 -11.35 -7.79 8.66
CA VAL A 54 -12.28 -6.87 9.32
C VAL A 54 -13.69 -7.48 9.48
N ARG A 55 -14.17 -8.23 8.49
CA ARG A 55 -15.47 -8.93 8.56
C ARG A 55 -15.41 -10.12 9.50
N GLU A 56 -14.29 -10.80 9.53
CA GLU A 56 -14.02 -11.90 10.45
C GLU A 56 -14.00 -11.41 11.91
N PHE A 57 -13.32 -10.28 12.17
CA PHE A 57 -13.29 -9.67 13.50
C PHE A 57 -14.65 -9.10 13.90
N ASP A 58 -15.43 -8.56 12.96
CA ASP A 58 -16.82 -8.15 13.20
C ASP A 58 -17.67 -9.34 13.68
N GLU A 59 -17.66 -10.46 12.94
CA GLU A 59 -18.41 -11.65 13.32
C GLU A 59 -17.93 -12.22 14.65
N TYR A 60 -16.62 -12.24 14.88
CA TYR A 60 -16.04 -12.63 16.16
C TYR A 60 -16.63 -11.84 17.34
N ALA A 61 -16.64 -10.51 17.24
CA ALA A 61 -17.16 -9.66 18.32
C ALA A 61 -18.65 -9.89 18.59
N TRP A 62 -19.45 -10.10 17.53
CA TRP A 62 -20.87 -10.42 17.68
C TRP A 62 -21.10 -11.81 18.28
N ARG A 63 -20.29 -12.81 17.95
CA ARG A 63 -20.33 -14.15 18.56
C ARG A 63 -19.98 -14.10 20.04
N MET A 64 -18.96 -13.30 20.42
CA MET A 64 -18.61 -13.06 21.81
C MET A 64 -19.78 -12.47 22.60
N LEU A 65 -20.47 -11.48 22.02
CA LEU A 65 -21.66 -10.89 22.63
C LEU A 65 -22.79 -11.93 22.76
N ALA A 66 -23.02 -12.75 21.72
CA ALA A 66 -24.03 -13.82 21.71
C ALA A 66 -23.72 -14.96 22.70
N ALA A 67 -22.46 -15.19 23.03
CA ALA A 67 -22.01 -16.10 24.07
C ALA A 67 -22.12 -15.53 25.50
N GLY A 68 -22.61 -14.30 25.65
CA GLY A 68 -22.87 -13.67 26.93
C GLY A 68 -21.73 -12.80 27.48
N PHE A 69 -20.65 -12.59 26.74
CA PHE A 69 -19.64 -11.61 27.17
C PHE A 69 -20.18 -10.19 27.10
N PRO A 70 -20.12 -9.41 28.18
CA PRO A 70 -20.71 -8.07 28.25
C PRO A 70 -19.82 -7.02 27.56
N LEU A 71 -19.58 -7.18 26.28
CA LEU A 71 -18.67 -6.31 25.53
C LEU A 71 -19.32 -4.97 25.18
N LEU A 72 -18.67 -3.88 25.53
CA LEU A 72 -18.94 -2.54 25.03
C LEU A 72 -18.12 -2.29 23.74
N ARG A 73 -16.86 -2.73 23.77
CA ARG A 73 -15.90 -2.57 22.67
C ARG A 73 -14.92 -3.76 22.65
N ALA A 74 -14.47 -4.12 21.46
CA ALA A 74 -13.35 -5.04 21.25
C ALA A 74 -12.40 -4.50 20.18
N SER A 75 -11.11 -4.75 20.30
CA SER A 75 -10.15 -4.39 19.25
C SER A 75 -9.04 -5.42 19.07
N LEU A 76 -8.51 -5.49 17.84
CA LEU A 76 -7.34 -6.27 17.48
C LEU A 76 -6.33 -5.34 16.83
N HIS A 77 -5.10 -5.32 17.35
CA HIS A 77 -4.00 -4.49 16.85
C HIS A 77 -2.83 -5.37 16.44
N PHE A 78 -2.18 -5.01 15.33
CA PHE A 78 -1.00 -5.71 14.84
C PHE A 78 -0.08 -4.79 14.05
N ARG A 79 1.22 -5.08 14.08
CA ARG A 79 2.21 -4.47 13.20
C ARG A 79 2.23 -5.22 11.87
N THR A 80 2.53 -4.51 10.77
CA THR A 80 2.63 -5.10 9.43
C THR A 80 3.94 -4.72 8.76
N LEU A 81 4.35 -5.48 7.76
CA LEU A 81 5.44 -5.11 6.86
C LEU A 81 4.83 -4.47 5.61
N HIS A 82 4.79 -3.15 5.62
CA HIS A 82 4.26 -2.33 4.52
C HIS A 82 5.09 -1.06 4.38
N PRO A 83 5.40 -0.57 3.16
CA PRO A 83 6.22 0.64 2.97
C PRO A 83 5.66 1.89 3.65
N GLN A 84 4.34 2.05 3.69
CA GLN A 84 3.67 3.25 4.20
C GLN A 84 3.08 3.09 5.61
N TYR A 85 2.85 1.85 6.09
CA TYR A 85 2.12 1.61 7.33
C TYR A 85 2.91 0.77 8.32
N LEU A 86 3.01 1.25 9.54
CA LEU A 86 3.56 0.53 10.69
C LEU A 86 2.68 -0.65 11.10
N GLY A 87 1.36 -0.48 11.01
CA GLY A 87 0.41 -1.47 11.48
C GLY A 87 -1.04 -1.13 11.11
N ALA A 88 -1.94 -1.94 11.63
CA ALA A 88 -3.37 -1.70 11.52
C ALA A 88 -4.09 -2.15 12.80
N ASN A 89 -5.29 -1.62 13.00
CA ASN A 89 -6.20 -2.12 14.00
C ASN A 89 -7.62 -2.31 13.45
N PHE A 90 -8.38 -3.15 14.12
CA PHE A 90 -9.81 -3.29 13.96
C PHE A 90 -10.48 -2.93 15.29
N VAL A 91 -11.49 -2.09 15.26
CA VAL A 91 -12.24 -1.66 16.44
C VAL A 91 -13.72 -1.88 16.22
N TRP A 92 -14.29 -2.82 16.95
CA TRP A 92 -15.71 -3.05 17.01
C TRP A 92 -16.32 -2.31 18.20
N ARG A 93 -17.52 -1.70 18.00
CA ARG A 93 -18.29 -1.03 19.03
C ARG A 93 -19.72 -1.52 19.05
N ARG A 94 -20.23 -1.89 20.23
CA ARG A 94 -21.62 -2.33 20.40
C ARG A 94 -22.61 -1.20 20.08
N ALA A 95 -22.31 0.03 20.48
CA ALA A 95 -23.21 1.19 20.34
C ALA A 95 -23.54 1.51 18.87
N THR A 96 -22.55 1.44 17.98
CA THR A 96 -22.75 1.70 16.54
C THR A 96 -23.03 0.42 15.76
N GLY A 97 -22.67 -0.74 16.30
CA GLY A 97 -22.71 -2.01 15.57
C GLY A 97 -21.69 -2.13 14.45
N GLN A 98 -20.68 -1.26 14.45
CA GLN A 98 -19.67 -1.16 13.39
C GLN A 98 -18.32 -1.69 13.84
N THR A 99 -17.59 -2.26 12.86
CA THR A 99 -16.16 -2.55 12.96
C THR A 99 -15.41 -1.68 11.98
N VAL A 100 -14.48 -0.87 12.47
CA VAL A 100 -13.67 0.04 11.70
C VAL A 100 -12.24 -0.46 11.63
N GLN A 101 -11.70 -0.57 10.42
CA GLN A 101 -10.27 -0.78 10.18
C GLN A 101 -9.55 0.56 10.10
N THR A 102 -8.39 0.67 10.76
CA THR A 102 -7.52 1.84 10.67
C THR A 102 -6.10 1.40 10.39
N PHE A 103 -5.44 2.02 9.43
CA PHE A 103 -4.01 1.88 9.17
C PHE A 103 -3.24 2.98 9.90
N ILE A 104 -2.08 2.63 10.42
CA ILE A 104 -1.22 3.48 11.24
C ILE A 104 0.08 3.70 10.49
N THR A 105 0.46 4.95 10.23
CA THR A 105 1.69 5.28 9.50
C THR A 105 2.94 5.11 10.36
N HIS A 106 4.12 5.09 9.73
CA HIS A 106 5.40 4.88 10.44
C HIS A 106 5.76 6.04 11.38
N GLU A 107 5.30 7.26 11.09
CA GLU A 107 5.58 8.47 11.88
C GLU A 107 5.01 8.37 13.32
N VAL A 108 3.99 7.55 13.52
CA VAL A 108 3.41 7.31 14.86
C VAL A 108 4.42 6.66 15.83
N ASP A 109 5.30 5.79 15.34
CA ASP A 109 6.29 5.12 16.18
C ASP A 109 7.27 6.14 16.83
N ASP A 110 7.64 7.18 16.08
CA ASP A 110 8.51 8.25 16.56
C ASP A 110 7.79 9.19 17.54
N LEU A 111 6.55 9.55 17.26
CA LEU A 111 5.75 10.45 18.10
C LEU A 111 5.44 9.86 19.48
N TYR A 112 5.25 8.54 19.58
CA TYR A 112 4.85 7.87 20.82
C TYR A 112 5.95 6.97 21.39
N ARG A 113 7.20 7.13 20.94
CA ARG A 113 8.32 6.29 21.38
C ARG A 113 8.52 6.30 22.87
N ASP A 114 8.37 7.46 23.49
CA ASP A 114 8.66 7.69 24.90
C ASP A 114 7.40 7.73 25.79
N GLU A 115 6.22 7.59 25.21
CA GLU A 115 4.98 7.59 25.97
C GLU A 115 4.65 6.20 26.54
N ASP A 116 4.30 6.16 27.82
CA ASP A 116 3.74 4.96 28.44
C ASP A 116 2.26 4.84 28.05
N ASN A 117 1.97 3.85 27.20
CA ASN A 117 0.62 3.58 26.73
C ASN A 117 0.37 2.07 26.67
N PRO A 118 -0.90 1.62 26.74
CA PRO A 118 -1.22 0.18 26.76
C PRO A 118 -0.80 -0.54 25.48
N VAL A 119 -0.78 0.13 24.32
CA VAL A 119 -0.37 -0.47 23.04
C VAL A 119 1.12 -0.87 23.13
N ARG A 120 1.98 0.01 23.62
CA ARG A 120 3.40 -0.27 23.78
C ARG A 120 3.66 -1.37 24.80
N ARG A 121 2.99 -1.32 25.97
CA ARG A 121 3.14 -2.35 27.01
C ARG A 121 2.75 -3.73 26.47
N VAL A 122 1.66 -3.83 25.71
CA VAL A 122 1.16 -5.11 25.21
C VAL A 122 1.94 -5.55 23.96
N LEU A 123 2.06 -4.71 22.93
CA LEU A 123 2.69 -5.12 21.67
C LEU A 123 4.20 -5.30 21.78
N VAL A 124 4.88 -4.43 22.55
CA VAL A 124 6.35 -4.40 22.63
C VAL A 124 6.84 -5.17 23.84
N ALA A 125 6.36 -4.82 25.05
CA ALA A 125 6.80 -5.45 26.28
C ALA A 125 6.15 -6.82 26.55
N GLY A 126 5.02 -7.14 25.88
CA GLY A 126 4.31 -8.40 26.06
C GLY A 126 3.57 -8.51 27.40
N GLU A 127 3.22 -7.35 27.97
CA GLU A 127 2.52 -7.27 29.24
C GLU A 127 1.00 -7.39 29.05
N THR A 128 0.33 -8.05 29.99
CA THR A 128 -1.13 -7.98 30.10
C THR A 128 -1.51 -6.76 30.90
N VAL A 129 -2.40 -5.92 30.38
CA VAL A 129 -2.88 -4.71 31.03
C VAL A 129 -4.36 -4.87 31.36
N ARG A 130 -4.70 -4.68 32.63
CA ARG A 130 -6.09 -4.59 33.07
C ARG A 130 -6.26 -3.35 33.93
N ARG A 131 -7.31 -2.56 33.67
CA ARG A 131 -7.61 -1.35 34.43
C ARG A 131 -9.11 -1.23 34.71
N ARG A 132 -9.45 -0.92 35.94
CA ARG A 132 -10.78 -0.43 36.26
C ARG A 132 -10.91 0.97 35.69
N VAL A 133 -12.06 1.25 35.05
CA VAL A 133 -12.33 2.52 34.38
C VAL A 133 -13.35 3.34 35.17
N ASP A 134 -14.14 2.69 36.03
CA ASP A 134 -15.14 3.30 36.93
C ASP A 134 -14.52 3.85 38.24
N VAL A 135 -13.30 4.34 38.17
CA VAL A 135 -12.54 4.98 39.27
C VAL A 135 -12.45 6.49 39.07
N ALA A 136 -11.80 7.21 39.99
CA ALA A 136 -11.55 8.64 39.86
C ALA A 136 -10.63 8.94 38.66
N ASP A 137 -10.72 10.16 38.10
CA ASP A 137 -9.94 10.50 36.88
C ASP A 137 -8.44 10.52 37.11
N ASP A 138 -8.01 10.86 38.30
CA ASP A 138 -6.62 10.88 38.71
C ASP A 138 -6.00 9.48 38.95
N GLU A 139 -6.84 8.44 38.98
CA GLU A 139 -6.40 7.05 39.04
C GLU A 139 -6.21 6.43 37.66
N LEU A 140 -6.62 7.12 36.55
CA LEU A 140 -6.50 6.62 35.21
C LEU A 140 -5.12 6.96 34.63
N ASP A 141 -4.27 5.94 34.51
CA ASP A 141 -2.87 6.05 34.08
C ASP A 141 -2.68 6.18 32.55
N PHE A 142 -3.72 5.96 31.75
CA PHE A 142 -3.63 6.04 30.27
C PHE A 142 -4.70 6.95 29.69
N PRO A 143 -4.36 7.82 28.71
CA PRO A 143 -5.33 8.72 28.07
C PRO A 143 -6.56 8.01 27.50
N ILE A 144 -6.40 6.82 26.91
CA ILE A 144 -7.52 6.03 26.35
C ILE A 144 -8.58 5.66 27.39
N LEU A 145 -8.20 5.54 28.68
CA LEU A 145 -9.13 5.16 29.73
C LEU A 145 -10.14 6.30 30.04
N HIS A 146 -9.71 7.55 29.90
CA HIS A 146 -10.60 8.71 30.05
C HIS A 146 -11.70 8.72 28.95
N ASP A 147 -11.33 8.39 27.71
CA ASP A 147 -12.33 8.29 26.63
C ASP A 147 -13.27 7.12 26.85
N LEU A 148 -12.72 5.96 27.23
CA LEU A 148 -13.53 4.78 27.54
C LEU A 148 -14.49 5.05 28.70
N LYS A 149 -14.07 5.84 29.70
CA LYS A 149 -14.94 6.28 30.79
C LYS A 149 -16.11 7.13 30.28
N THR A 150 -15.85 8.04 29.34
CA THR A 150 -16.94 8.83 28.73
C THR A 150 -17.90 7.99 27.90
N GLU A 151 -17.44 6.85 27.35
CA GLU A 151 -18.25 5.84 26.67
C GLU A 151 -19.04 4.95 27.66
N GLY A 152 -18.82 5.11 28.97
CA GLY A 152 -19.49 4.33 30.02
C GLY A 152 -18.78 3.04 30.42
N ALA A 153 -17.52 2.87 30.05
CA ALA A 153 -16.75 1.68 30.39
C ALA A 153 -16.49 1.57 31.90
N THR A 154 -16.44 0.34 32.41
CA THR A 154 -16.11 0.00 33.81
C THR A 154 -14.83 -0.79 33.96
N ASP A 155 -14.45 -1.56 32.91
CA ASP A 155 -13.24 -2.39 32.94
C ASP A 155 -12.64 -2.48 31.55
N TYR A 156 -11.32 -2.35 31.47
CA TYR A 156 -10.48 -2.46 30.28
C TYR A 156 -9.50 -3.62 30.49
N PHE A 157 -9.49 -4.54 29.52
CA PHE A 157 -8.58 -5.67 29.51
C PHE A 157 -7.88 -5.78 28.16
N ALA A 158 -6.54 -5.72 28.16
CA ALA A 158 -5.70 -5.87 26.99
C ALA A 158 -4.64 -6.93 27.21
N LEU A 159 -4.48 -7.83 26.26
CA LEU A 159 -3.54 -8.93 26.37
C LEU A 159 -2.70 -9.10 25.11
N PRO A 160 -1.41 -9.49 25.28
CA PRO A 160 -0.56 -9.90 24.18
C PRO A 160 -0.93 -11.31 23.73
N VAL A 161 -0.95 -11.50 22.42
CA VAL A 161 -1.07 -12.84 21.83
C VAL A 161 0.07 -13.02 20.83
N LYS A 162 0.94 -13.99 21.08
CA LYS A 162 2.12 -14.21 20.24
C LYS A 162 1.74 -14.66 18.85
N ASN A 163 2.43 -14.10 17.86
CA ASN A 163 2.35 -14.53 16.48
C ASN A 163 3.54 -15.45 16.10
N SER A 164 3.54 -15.96 14.88
CA SER A 164 4.59 -16.86 14.38
C SER A 164 5.95 -16.20 14.19
N PHE A 165 6.02 -14.85 14.16
CA PHE A 165 7.27 -14.10 14.10
C PHE A 165 7.91 -13.85 15.47
N GLY A 166 7.28 -14.31 16.55
CA GLY A 166 7.74 -14.09 17.92
C GLY A 166 7.43 -12.69 18.47
N THR A 167 6.69 -11.87 17.72
CA THR A 167 6.15 -10.59 18.20
C THR A 167 4.73 -10.78 18.75
N ASN A 168 4.09 -9.72 19.24
CA ASN A 168 2.76 -9.80 19.80
C ASN A 168 1.74 -9.10 18.89
N TYR A 169 0.53 -9.67 18.83
CA TYR A 169 -0.71 -8.94 18.58
C TYR A 169 -1.27 -8.46 19.91
N MET A 170 -2.11 -7.45 19.88
CA MET A 170 -2.83 -6.98 21.06
C MET A 170 -4.32 -7.15 20.81
N VAL A 171 -4.98 -7.83 21.70
CA VAL A 171 -6.45 -7.90 21.73
C VAL A 171 -6.94 -7.12 22.95
N THR A 172 -7.98 -6.31 22.77
CA THR A 172 -8.58 -5.58 23.89
C THR A 172 -10.06 -5.88 24.00
N TYR A 173 -10.53 -5.90 25.22
CA TYR A 173 -11.92 -6.04 25.58
C TYR A 173 -12.29 -4.96 26.59
N VAL A 174 -13.44 -4.34 26.38
CA VAL A 174 -13.99 -3.31 27.25
C VAL A 174 -15.41 -3.67 27.58
N THR A 175 -15.80 -3.49 28.84
CA THR A 175 -17.19 -3.71 29.30
C THR A 175 -17.71 -2.49 30.03
N ASP A 176 -19.02 -2.29 29.98
CA ASP A 176 -19.80 -1.32 30.77
C ASP A 176 -20.54 -1.95 31.95
N ARG A 177 -20.37 -3.26 32.15
CA ARG A 177 -21.05 -3.97 33.25
C ARG A 177 -20.49 -3.49 34.61
N PRO A 178 -21.37 -3.11 35.56
CA PRO A 178 -20.94 -2.84 36.94
C PRO A 178 -20.13 -3.99 37.51
N GLY A 179 -18.98 -3.70 38.11
CA GLY A 179 -18.05 -4.71 38.61
C GLY A 179 -17.05 -5.26 37.58
N GLY A 180 -17.20 -4.95 36.29
CA GLY A 180 -16.27 -5.34 35.23
C GLY A 180 -16.34 -6.81 34.83
N PHE A 181 -15.28 -7.35 34.28
CA PHE A 181 -15.13 -8.76 33.92
C PHE A 181 -14.85 -9.63 35.17
N THR A 182 -15.50 -10.78 35.25
CA THR A 182 -15.18 -11.80 36.26
C THR A 182 -13.85 -12.49 35.95
N THR A 183 -13.28 -13.16 36.96
CA THR A 183 -12.06 -13.95 36.77
C THR A 183 -12.24 -15.05 35.72
N GLN A 184 -13.41 -15.69 35.70
CA GLN A 184 -13.72 -16.72 34.72
C GLN A 184 -13.76 -16.15 33.31
N GLU A 185 -14.42 -15.00 33.09
CA GLU A 185 -14.46 -14.35 31.80
C GLU A 185 -13.07 -13.92 31.30
N ILE A 186 -12.21 -13.40 32.19
CA ILE A 186 -10.80 -13.07 31.84
C ILE A 186 -10.05 -14.34 31.37
N SER A 187 -10.25 -15.47 32.04
CA SER A 187 -9.66 -16.75 31.62
C SER A 187 -10.17 -17.19 30.25
N ASP A 188 -11.48 -17.09 30.02
CA ASP A 188 -12.12 -17.46 28.75
C ASP A 188 -11.73 -16.51 27.61
N LEU A 189 -11.70 -15.20 27.85
CA LEU A 189 -11.20 -14.19 26.91
C LEU A 189 -9.76 -14.50 26.49
N THR A 190 -8.92 -14.86 27.44
CA THR A 190 -7.53 -15.23 27.18
C THR A 190 -7.44 -16.49 26.29
N ARG A 191 -8.21 -17.53 26.61
CA ARG A 191 -8.27 -18.78 25.83
C ARG A 191 -8.76 -18.56 24.41
N ILE A 192 -9.82 -17.78 24.23
CA ILE A 192 -10.39 -17.48 22.92
C ILE A 192 -9.43 -16.61 22.10
N SER A 193 -8.80 -15.60 22.72
CA SER A 193 -7.83 -14.72 22.05
C SER A 193 -6.64 -15.49 21.48
N GLN A 194 -6.17 -16.53 22.14
CA GLN A 194 -5.13 -17.41 21.62
C GLN A 194 -5.55 -18.15 20.34
N ARG A 195 -6.85 -18.46 20.17
CA ARG A 195 -7.38 -19.06 18.94
C ARG A 195 -7.57 -18.02 17.84
N LEU A 196 -8.09 -16.85 18.19
CA LEU A 196 -8.21 -15.71 17.27
C LEU A 196 -6.85 -15.34 16.68
N SER A 197 -5.78 -15.35 17.48
CA SER A 197 -4.45 -15.00 16.99
C SER A 197 -3.91 -15.95 15.94
N LEU A 198 -4.20 -17.25 16.03
CA LEU A 198 -3.75 -18.22 15.01
C LEU A 198 -4.37 -17.91 13.65
N LEU A 199 -5.65 -17.57 13.63
CA LEU A 199 -6.36 -17.20 12.41
C LEU A 199 -5.89 -15.83 11.89
N ALA A 200 -5.76 -14.85 12.79
CA ALA A 200 -5.22 -13.54 12.47
C ALA A 200 -3.79 -13.64 11.90
N ASP A 201 -2.95 -14.52 12.45
CA ASP A 201 -1.59 -14.74 11.98
C ASP A 201 -1.55 -15.32 10.57
N LEU A 202 -2.37 -16.34 10.28
CA LEU A 202 -2.48 -16.91 8.93
C LEU A 202 -2.86 -15.86 7.88
N ARG A 203 -3.83 -15.01 8.21
CA ARG A 203 -4.28 -13.90 7.35
C ARG A 203 -3.22 -12.84 7.18
N HIS A 204 -2.58 -12.48 8.29
CA HIS A 204 -1.54 -11.47 8.31
C HIS A 204 -0.33 -11.88 7.48
N GLN A 205 0.14 -13.12 7.60
CA GLN A 205 1.26 -13.64 6.81
C GLN A 205 0.95 -13.58 5.31
N ARG A 206 -0.26 -14.01 4.91
CA ARG A 206 -0.69 -13.89 3.51
C ARG A 206 -0.70 -12.43 3.04
N ARG A 207 -1.16 -11.52 3.89
CA ARG A 207 -1.19 -10.07 3.57
C ARG A 207 0.22 -9.49 3.48
N ILE A 208 1.12 -9.85 4.40
CA ILE A 208 2.54 -9.46 4.33
C ILE A 208 3.16 -9.95 3.02
N ALA A 209 2.99 -11.21 2.67
CA ALA A 209 3.50 -11.75 1.41
C ALA A 209 2.96 -10.98 0.20
N THR A 210 1.65 -10.68 0.17
CA THR A 210 1.03 -9.87 -0.88
C THR A 210 1.60 -8.46 -0.93
N ASN A 211 1.72 -7.80 0.23
CA ASN A 211 2.24 -6.43 0.32
C ASN A 211 3.69 -6.35 -0.16
N ILE A 212 4.55 -7.26 0.30
CA ILE A 212 5.95 -7.33 -0.13
C ILE A 212 6.04 -7.56 -1.64
N LEU A 213 5.30 -8.54 -2.16
CA LEU A 213 5.31 -8.83 -3.58
C LEU A 213 4.80 -7.64 -4.40
N ASN A 214 3.75 -6.96 -3.97
CA ASN A 214 3.25 -5.77 -4.65
C ASN A 214 4.24 -4.59 -4.58
N ALA A 215 4.89 -4.39 -3.43
CA ALA A 215 5.86 -3.32 -3.25
C ALA A 215 7.12 -3.49 -4.12
N TYR A 216 7.57 -4.74 -4.31
CA TYR A 216 8.79 -5.02 -5.08
C TYR A 216 8.55 -5.40 -6.54
N LEU A 217 7.39 -5.96 -6.86
CA LEU A 217 7.07 -6.49 -8.19
C LEU A 217 5.91 -5.76 -8.88
N GLY A 218 5.22 -4.86 -8.18
CA GLY A 218 4.02 -4.18 -8.69
C GLY A 218 2.73 -5.00 -8.51
N HIS A 219 1.59 -4.31 -8.66
CA HIS A 219 0.26 -4.84 -8.34
C HIS A 219 -0.25 -5.92 -9.34
N ARG A 220 0.29 -5.98 -10.56
CA ARG A 220 -0.06 -7.04 -11.55
C ARG A 220 0.81 -8.27 -11.39
N THR A 221 2.09 -8.08 -11.11
CA THR A 221 3.07 -9.16 -10.99
C THR A 221 2.98 -9.87 -9.66
N GLY A 222 2.86 -9.15 -8.55
CA GLY A 222 2.80 -9.71 -7.21
C GLY A 222 1.75 -10.83 -7.07
N PRO A 223 0.48 -10.62 -7.47
CA PRO A 223 -0.54 -11.68 -7.46
C PRO A 223 -0.21 -12.88 -8.34
N LYS A 224 0.40 -12.69 -9.53
CA LYS A 224 0.82 -13.80 -10.41
C LYS A 224 1.87 -14.67 -9.74
N VAL A 225 2.86 -14.06 -9.10
CA VAL A 225 3.92 -14.76 -8.34
C VAL A 225 3.31 -15.50 -7.15
N LEU A 226 2.42 -14.86 -6.40
CA LEU A 226 1.72 -15.49 -5.27
C LEU A 226 0.83 -16.67 -5.72
N ALA A 227 0.28 -16.62 -6.93
CA ALA A 227 -0.47 -17.70 -7.55
C ALA A 227 0.40 -18.84 -8.12
N GLY A 228 1.73 -18.78 -7.93
CA GLY A 228 2.67 -19.83 -8.34
C GLY A 228 3.29 -19.63 -9.72
N GLN A 229 3.14 -18.48 -10.36
CA GLN A 229 3.85 -18.17 -11.62
C GLN A 229 5.31 -17.77 -11.36
N ILE A 230 6.06 -18.71 -10.77
CA ILE A 230 7.46 -18.52 -10.33
C ILE A 230 8.47 -19.33 -11.16
N ARG A 231 8.02 -20.02 -12.20
CA ARG A 231 8.89 -20.90 -12.96
C ARG A 231 9.79 -20.06 -13.87
N ARG A 232 11.11 -20.25 -13.77
CA ARG A 232 12.11 -19.63 -14.64
C ARG A 232 11.84 -19.94 -16.11
N GLY A 233 11.98 -18.93 -16.97
CA GLY A 233 11.78 -19.06 -18.43
C GLY A 233 10.32 -19.13 -18.87
N THR A 234 9.36 -18.92 -17.96
CA THR A 234 7.96 -18.74 -18.36
C THR A 234 7.69 -17.26 -18.60
N GLY A 235 6.99 -16.97 -19.68
CA GLY A 235 6.57 -15.61 -20.02
C GLY A 235 5.46 -15.64 -21.06
N GLU A 236 4.74 -14.56 -21.16
CA GLU A 236 3.68 -14.33 -22.13
C GLU A 236 4.09 -13.22 -23.10
N GLU A 237 3.81 -13.39 -24.40
CA GLU A 237 3.97 -12.29 -25.36
C GLU A 237 2.86 -11.27 -25.10
N ILE A 238 3.25 -10.04 -24.84
CA ILE A 238 2.34 -8.91 -24.69
C ILE A 238 2.62 -7.86 -25.75
N THR A 239 1.60 -7.12 -26.15
CA THR A 239 1.75 -5.85 -26.86
C THR A 239 1.49 -4.72 -25.88
N ALA A 240 2.36 -3.73 -25.86
CA ALA A 240 2.22 -2.61 -24.95
C ALA A 240 2.84 -1.33 -25.52
N VAL A 241 2.41 -0.18 -24.98
CA VAL A 241 3.27 0.99 -25.01
C VAL A 241 4.34 0.79 -23.94
N LEU A 242 5.58 0.86 -24.36
CA LEU A 242 6.76 0.83 -23.50
C LEU A 242 7.15 2.26 -23.16
N TRP A 243 7.38 2.51 -21.90
CA TRP A 243 7.84 3.78 -21.32
C TRP A 243 9.23 3.58 -20.76
N SER A 244 10.16 4.42 -21.15
CA SER A 244 11.47 4.56 -20.50
C SER A 244 11.68 6.01 -20.14
N SER A 245 12.02 6.29 -18.90
CA SER A 245 12.36 7.63 -18.44
C SER A 245 13.70 7.67 -17.72
N ASP A 246 14.31 8.86 -17.63
CA ASP A 246 15.58 9.09 -16.98
C ASP A 246 15.70 10.55 -16.54
N LEU A 247 16.43 10.81 -15.46
CA LEU A 247 16.65 12.15 -14.92
C LEU A 247 17.83 12.83 -15.65
N ARG A 248 17.67 14.07 -16.07
CA ARG A 248 18.75 14.85 -16.66
C ARG A 248 19.74 15.30 -15.60
N GLY A 249 21.02 15.14 -15.90
CA GLY A 249 22.10 15.62 -15.05
C GLY A 249 22.21 14.91 -13.71
N PHE A 250 21.68 13.67 -13.58
CA PHE A 250 21.71 12.92 -12.32
C PHE A 250 23.14 12.70 -11.80
N THR A 251 24.08 12.34 -12.65
CA THR A 251 25.48 12.11 -12.25
C THR A 251 26.08 13.33 -11.57
N GLU A 252 25.93 14.51 -12.15
CA GLU A 252 26.44 15.75 -11.57
C GLU A 252 25.76 16.14 -10.27
N ARG A 253 24.44 15.83 -10.14
CA ARG A 253 23.68 16.07 -8.91
C ARG A 253 24.11 15.11 -7.81
N SER A 254 24.22 13.82 -8.12
CA SER A 254 24.61 12.79 -7.15
C SER A 254 26.03 12.99 -6.60
N ASP A 255 26.93 13.63 -7.38
CA ASP A 255 28.27 13.97 -6.91
C ASP A 255 28.27 15.16 -5.91
N ARG A 256 27.22 15.97 -5.87
CA ARG A 256 27.09 17.16 -5.01
C ARG A 256 26.25 16.91 -3.76
N LEU A 257 25.37 15.92 -3.78
CA LEU A 257 24.43 15.60 -2.71
C LEU A 257 24.96 14.47 -1.84
N ASP A 258 24.60 14.45 -0.56
CA ASP A 258 24.84 13.27 0.24
C ASP A 258 23.86 12.12 -0.11
N GLY A 259 24.19 10.89 0.30
CA GLY A 259 23.39 9.71 -0.07
C GLY A 259 21.94 9.78 0.40
N THR A 260 21.66 10.41 1.53
CA THR A 260 20.30 10.56 2.07
C THR A 260 19.49 11.53 1.21
N GLN A 261 20.11 12.64 0.80
CA GLN A 261 19.50 13.62 -0.10
C GLN A 261 19.23 13.02 -1.50
N VAL A 262 20.17 12.21 -2.02
CA VAL A 262 19.97 11.49 -3.30
C VAL A 262 18.76 10.56 -3.21
N ILE A 263 18.64 9.77 -2.14
CA ILE A 263 17.50 8.85 -1.95
C ILE A 263 16.19 9.65 -1.82
N ALA A 264 16.16 10.73 -1.04
CA ALA A 264 14.97 11.56 -0.88
C ALA A 264 14.52 12.19 -2.22
N MET A 265 15.46 12.73 -2.99
CA MET A 265 15.22 13.27 -4.32
C MET A 265 14.67 12.21 -5.28
N LEU A 266 15.28 11.02 -5.33
CA LEU A 266 14.81 9.93 -6.19
C LEU A 266 13.41 9.45 -5.79
N ASN A 267 13.12 9.34 -4.49
CA ASN A 267 11.80 8.95 -4.01
C ASN A 267 10.74 9.96 -4.45
N ALA A 268 10.95 11.27 -4.24
CA ALA A 268 10.02 12.31 -4.69
C ALA A 268 9.80 12.27 -6.21
N LEU A 269 10.89 12.09 -6.98
CA LEU A 269 10.81 11.98 -8.44
C LEU A 269 10.03 10.73 -8.90
N PHE A 270 10.28 9.60 -8.26
CA PHE A 270 9.60 8.35 -8.59
C PHE A 270 8.13 8.38 -8.17
N ASP A 271 7.79 8.98 -7.03
CA ASP A 271 6.40 9.17 -6.60
C ASP A 271 5.60 10.01 -7.60
N ALA A 272 6.17 11.13 -8.08
CA ALA A 272 5.55 11.98 -9.09
C ALA A 272 5.29 11.24 -10.40
N GLN A 273 6.25 10.43 -10.88
CA GLN A 273 6.08 9.62 -12.08
C GLN A 273 5.10 8.46 -11.86
N ALA A 274 5.18 7.78 -10.71
CA ALA A 274 4.35 6.63 -10.37
C ALA A 274 2.86 7.02 -10.30
N GLU A 275 2.56 8.18 -9.70
CA GLU A 275 1.21 8.71 -9.63
C GLU A 275 0.63 8.99 -11.01
N ALA A 276 1.40 9.65 -11.89
CA ALA A 276 0.98 9.91 -13.26
C ALA A 276 0.76 8.63 -14.06
N ILE A 277 1.69 7.64 -13.95
CA ILE A 277 1.58 6.36 -14.64
C ILE A 277 0.35 5.57 -14.17
N ALA A 278 0.14 5.47 -12.85
CA ALA A 278 -0.98 4.73 -12.27
C ALA A 278 -2.34 5.35 -12.62
N ARG A 279 -2.45 6.70 -12.57
CA ARG A 279 -3.67 7.44 -12.92
C ARG A 279 -4.13 7.17 -14.35
N HIS A 280 -3.20 6.95 -15.26
CA HIS A 280 -3.47 6.66 -16.67
C HIS A 280 -3.47 5.17 -17.00
N GLY A 281 -3.45 4.28 -15.99
CA GLY A 281 -3.57 2.82 -16.16
C GLY A 281 -2.28 2.13 -16.63
N GLY A 282 -1.14 2.79 -16.48
CA GLY A 282 0.18 2.19 -16.70
C GLY A 282 0.65 1.38 -15.47
N GLU A 283 1.70 0.60 -15.66
CA GLU A 283 2.35 -0.21 -14.63
C GLU A 283 3.85 -0.02 -14.68
N ILE A 284 4.44 0.34 -13.53
CA ILE A 284 5.89 0.39 -13.38
C ILE A 284 6.40 -1.03 -13.18
N LEU A 285 7.38 -1.42 -14.00
CA LEU A 285 8.01 -2.73 -13.92
C LEU A 285 9.27 -2.71 -13.05
N LYS A 286 10.06 -1.66 -13.15
CA LYS A 286 11.24 -1.48 -12.32
C LYS A 286 11.83 -0.07 -12.41
N PHE A 287 12.54 0.30 -11.37
CA PHE A 287 13.43 1.45 -11.35
C PHE A 287 14.83 1.03 -11.83
N ILE A 288 15.48 1.87 -12.64
CA ILE A 288 16.79 1.61 -13.25
C ILE A 288 17.67 2.83 -13.02
N GLY A 289 18.45 2.80 -11.92
CA GLY A 289 19.21 3.98 -11.52
C GLY A 289 18.29 5.16 -11.18
N ASP A 290 18.38 6.23 -11.92
CA ASP A 290 17.56 7.44 -11.82
C ASP A 290 16.38 7.47 -12.80
N GLY A 291 16.15 6.38 -13.51
CA GLY A 291 15.05 6.19 -14.45
C GLY A 291 14.10 5.07 -14.07
N LEU A 292 13.05 4.89 -14.85
CA LEU A 292 12.12 3.80 -14.70
C LEU A 292 11.67 3.21 -16.04
N LEU A 293 11.28 1.93 -16.00
CA LEU A 293 10.63 1.23 -17.09
C LEU A 293 9.19 0.93 -16.70
N ALA A 294 8.23 1.37 -17.52
CA ALA A 294 6.82 1.10 -17.33
C ALA A 294 6.15 0.64 -18.64
N ILE A 295 4.95 0.09 -18.52
CA ILE A 295 4.13 -0.36 -19.65
C ILE A 295 2.70 0.15 -19.53
N PHE A 296 2.06 0.35 -20.71
CA PHE A 296 0.63 0.49 -20.84
C PHE A 296 0.16 -0.67 -21.73
N PRO A 297 -0.43 -1.73 -21.15
CA PRO A 297 -0.79 -2.93 -21.90
C PRO A 297 -1.84 -2.67 -22.96
N ILE A 298 -1.73 -3.39 -24.10
CA ILE A 298 -2.66 -3.37 -25.21
C ILE A 298 -3.24 -4.78 -25.35
N GLU A 299 -4.42 -5.01 -24.79
CA GLU A 299 -5.04 -6.34 -24.80
C GLU A 299 -5.54 -6.74 -26.20
N ASN A 300 -5.94 -5.76 -26.98
CA ASN A 300 -6.35 -5.98 -28.37
C ASN A 300 -6.01 -4.76 -29.25
N ALA A 301 -5.92 -4.96 -30.54
CA ALA A 301 -5.49 -3.93 -31.49
C ALA A 301 -6.35 -2.66 -31.49
N SER A 302 -7.63 -2.75 -31.15
CA SER A 302 -8.53 -1.58 -31.06
C SER A 302 -8.21 -0.67 -29.90
N MET A 303 -7.51 -1.16 -28.88
CA MET A 303 -7.10 -0.38 -27.69
C MET A 303 -5.77 0.39 -27.90
N ALA A 304 -5.04 0.14 -28.99
CA ALA A 304 -3.73 0.73 -29.23
C ALA A 304 -3.74 2.26 -29.19
N ALA A 305 -4.74 2.88 -29.83
CA ALA A 305 -4.88 4.35 -29.82
C ALA A 305 -5.21 4.90 -28.42
N ALA A 306 -6.03 4.20 -27.65
CA ALA A 306 -6.36 4.59 -26.28
C ALA A 306 -5.13 4.47 -25.36
N ALA A 307 -4.38 3.37 -25.44
CA ALA A 307 -3.15 3.17 -24.68
C ALA A 307 -2.07 4.20 -25.04
N ALA A 308 -1.94 4.54 -26.34
CA ALA A 308 -1.01 5.60 -26.76
C ALA A 308 -1.40 6.96 -26.19
N ARG A 309 -2.69 7.33 -26.20
CA ARG A 309 -3.16 8.58 -25.59
C ARG A 309 -2.92 8.60 -24.07
N ALA A 310 -3.22 7.52 -23.39
CA ALA A 310 -3.01 7.38 -21.95
C ALA A 310 -1.52 7.53 -21.59
N ALA A 311 -0.64 6.84 -22.31
CA ALA A 311 0.80 6.91 -22.09
C ALA A 311 1.37 8.31 -22.35
N LEU A 312 0.90 8.99 -23.41
CA LEU A 312 1.36 10.35 -23.70
C LEU A 312 0.86 11.37 -22.68
N ALA A 313 -0.41 11.27 -22.25
CA ALA A 313 -0.96 12.13 -21.20
C ALA A 313 -0.22 11.93 -19.88
N SER A 314 0.05 10.68 -19.52
CA SER A 314 0.88 10.34 -18.37
C SER A 314 2.30 10.94 -18.46
N ALA A 315 2.93 10.88 -19.66
CA ALA A 315 4.27 11.44 -19.86
C ALA A 315 4.29 12.97 -19.71
N MET A 316 3.27 13.65 -20.22
CA MET A 316 3.15 15.10 -20.06
C MET A 316 2.95 15.49 -18.60
N GLU A 317 2.11 14.76 -17.89
CA GLU A 317 1.85 14.97 -16.46
C GLU A 317 3.10 14.69 -15.62
N ALA A 318 3.81 13.59 -15.88
CA ALA A 318 5.03 13.23 -15.15
C ALA A 318 6.16 14.26 -15.35
N VAL A 319 6.32 14.78 -16.56
CA VAL A 319 7.31 15.84 -16.86
C VAL A 319 6.97 17.14 -16.11
N GLU A 320 5.70 17.51 -16.07
CA GLU A 320 5.26 18.71 -15.35
C GLU A 320 5.37 18.53 -13.83
N ALA A 321 4.95 17.35 -13.32
CA ALA A 321 5.06 17.03 -11.90
C ALA A 321 6.52 17.04 -11.43
N ALA A 322 7.45 16.47 -12.20
CA ALA A 322 8.88 16.50 -11.89
C ALA A 322 9.42 17.95 -11.79
N ARG A 323 9.02 18.82 -12.71
CA ARG A 323 9.37 20.25 -12.66
C ARG A 323 8.76 20.96 -11.45
N GLY A 324 7.55 20.59 -11.07
CA GLY A 324 6.84 21.14 -9.91
C GLY A 324 7.47 20.79 -8.56
N LEU A 325 8.35 19.81 -8.48
CA LEU A 325 9.04 19.41 -7.24
C LEU A 325 10.04 20.45 -6.70
N THR A 326 10.26 21.57 -7.37
CA THR A 326 11.16 22.65 -6.90
C THR A 326 10.83 23.18 -5.51
N ASN A 327 9.59 23.02 -5.04
CA ASN A 327 9.16 23.47 -3.72
C ASN A 327 9.27 22.36 -2.65
N ASP A 328 9.68 21.15 -3.02
CA ASP A 328 9.88 20.05 -2.09
C ASP A 328 11.19 20.24 -1.31
N PRO A 329 11.18 20.19 0.04
CA PRO A 329 12.39 20.35 0.85
C PRO A 329 13.48 19.31 0.56
N SER A 330 13.12 18.15 -0.03
CA SER A 330 14.08 17.12 -0.43
C SER A 330 14.83 17.47 -1.73
N ILE A 331 14.37 18.48 -2.48
CA ILE A 331 14.96 18.88 -3.75
C ILE A 331 15.89 20.06 -3.51
N VAL A 332 17.19 19.84 -3.68
CA VAL A 332 18.23 20.85 -3.54
C VAL A 332 18.74 21.25 -4.93
N GLY A 333 18.72 22.55 -5.23
CA GLY A 333 19.27 23.12 -6.47
C GLY A 333 18.22 23.36 -7.55
N GLU A 334 18.57 23.07 -8.80
CA GLU A 334 17.73 23.34 -9.97
C GLU A 334 16.52 22.38 -10.07
N PRO A 335 15.44 22.75 -10.81
CA PRO A 335 14.30 21.88 -11.08
C PRO A 335 14.72 20.51 -11.62
N LEU A 336 13.94 19.49 -11.31
CA LEU A 336 14.17 18.16 -11.87
C LEU A 336 13.59 18.06 -13.28
N GLU A 337 14.43 17.74 -14.24
CA GLU A 337 14.02 17.54 -15.63
C GLU A 337 14.17 16.06 -16.00
N ILE A 338 13.08 15.42 -16.40
CA ILE A 338 13.11 14.08 -16.94
C ILE A 338 12.96 14.05 -18.45
N VAL A 339 13.50 13.00 -19.05
CA VAL A 339 13.18 12.61 -20.43
C VAL A 339 12.29 11.37 -20.40
N VAL A 340 11.31 11.31 -21.28
CA VAL A 340 10.43 10.17 -21.45
C VAL A 340 10.41 9.72 -22.90
N ALA A 341 10.68 8.44 -23.13
CA ALA A 341 10.55 7.83 -24.45
C ALA A 341 9.37 6.85 -24.45
N LEU A 342 8.55 6.91 -25.51
CA LEU A 342 7.41 6.02 -25.71
C LEU A 342 7.54 5.24 -27.03
N HIS A 343 7.32 3.92 -26.96
CA HIS A 343 7.32 3.04 -28.11
C HIS A 343 6.22 1.98 -27.98
N ILE A 344 5.57 1.64 -29.07
CA ILE A 344 4.65 0.51 -29.12
C ILE A 344 5.34 -0.69 -29.75
N GLY A 345 5.31 -1.82 -29.05
CA GLY A 345 5.90 -3.04 -29.56
C GLY A 345 5.51 -4.27 -28.76
N LYS A 346 5.95 -5.42 -29.29
CA LYS A 346 5.80 -6.71 -28.63
C LYS A 346 6.99 -6.96 -27.70
N ALA A 347 6.69 -7.49 -26.53
CA ALA A 347 7.67 -7.88 -25.55
C ALA A 347 7.25 -9.19 -24.87
N ILE A 348 8.19 -9.93 -24.31
CA ILE A 348 7.91 -11.08 -23.45
C ILE A 348 7.88 -10.60 -22.02
N TYR A 349 6.76 -10.78 -21.34
CA TYR A 349 6.54 -10.44 -19.95
C TYR A 349 6.62 -11.70 -19.10
N GLY A 350 7.60 -11.83 -18.23
CA GLY A 350 7.78 -13.06 -17.46
C GLY A 350 9.05 -13.12 -16.61
N ASN A 351 9.34 -14.33 -16.14
CA ASN A 351 10.44 -14.65 -15.21
C ASN A 351 11.76 -14.83 -15.94
N VAL A 352 12.70 -13.94 -15.68
CA VAL A 352 14.07 -13.97 -16.22
C VAL A 352 15.06 -13.92 -15.07
N GLY A 353 16.14 -14.67 -15.16
CA GLY A 353 17.20 -14.62 -14.15
C GLY A 353 17.94 -15.93 -13.94
N SER A 354 18.59 -16.03 -12.78
CA SER A 354 19.31 -17.22 -12.33
C SER A 354 18.40 -18.23 -11.62
N ALA A 355 18.97 -19.34 -11.14
CA ALA A 355 18.23 -20.30 -10.32
C ALA A 355 17.83 -19.72 -8.95
N GLU A 356 18.62 -18.78 -8.44
CA GLU A 356 18.45 -18.22 -7.08
C GLU A 356 17.79 -16.83 -7.08
N ARG A 357 17.81 -16.12 -8.24
CA ARG A 357 17.28 -14.77 -8.36
C ARG A 357 16.54 -14.59 -9.67
N LEU A 358 15.27 -14.27 -9.58
CA LEU A 358 14.40 -13.98 -10.71
C LEU A 358 13.97 -12.52 -10.68
N ASP A 359 13.92 -11.92 -11.88
CA ASP A 359 13.23 -10.67 -12.15
C ASP A 359 11.98 -10.98 -12.96
N PHE A 360 10.84 -10.47 -12.55
CA PHE A 360 9.63 -10.47 -13.35
C PHE A 360 9.58 -9.16 -14.13
N THR A 361 9.82 -9.22 -15.44
CA THR A 361 10.03 -8.01 -16.25
C THR A 361 9.65 -8.25 -17.72
N VAL A 362 9.77 -7.20 -18.53
CA VAL A 362 9.66 -7.30 -19.99
C VAL A 362 11.04 -7.41 -20.64
N ILE A 363 11.15 -8.29 -21.61
CA ILE A 363 12.33 -8.42 -22.47
C ILE A 363 11.94 -8.44 -23.94
N GLY A 364 12.81 -7.98 -24.80
CA GLY A 364 12.62 -8.06 -26.24
C GLY A 364 13.18 -6.85 -27.01
N PRO A 365 13.15 -6.93 -28.34
CA PRO A 365 13.65 -5.84 -29.18
C PRO A 365 12.99 -4.49 -28.94
N ALA A 366 11.69 -4.48 -28.62
CA ALA A 366 10.95 -3.26 -28.33
C ALA A 366 11.45 -2.55 -27.06
N VAL A 367 11.81 -3.31 -26.00
CA VAL A 367 12.38 -2.76 -24.78
C VAL A 367 13.73 -2.09 -25.03
N ASN A 368 14.59 -2.78 -25.81
CA ASN A 368 15.87 -2.21 -26.21
C ASN A 368 15.70 -0.98 -27.10
N LEU A 369 14.63 -0.94 -27.89
CA LEU A 369 14.34 0.19 -28.78
C LEU A 369 13.93 1.43 -27.99
N VAL A 370 13.03 1.31 -27.01
CA VAL A 370 12.58 2.47 -26.22
C VAL A 370 13.74 3.10 -25.45
N SER A 371 14.65 2.32 -24.87
CA SER A 371 15.84 2.85 -24.18
C SER A 371 16.79 3.57 -25.13
N ARG A 372 16.92 3.11 -26.38
CA ARG A 372 17.72 3.82 -27.40
C ARG A 372 17.09 5.12 -27.86
N ILE A 373 15.76 5.16 -27.93
CA ILE A 373 15.00 6.37 -28.25
C ILE A 373 15.16 7.40 -27.12
N GLU A 374 15.13 6.96 -25.86
CA GLU A 374 15.39 7.81 -24.69
C GLU A 374 16.76 8.50 -24.77
N ALA A 375 17.81 7.76 -25.14
CA ALA A 375 19.15 8.35 -25.32
C ALA A 375 19.19 9.45 -26.39
N VAL A 376 18.35 9.36 -27.44
CA VAL A 376 18.22 10.43 -28.45
C VAL A 376 17.49 11.63 -27.86
N ALA A 377 16.50 11.46 -27.00
CA ALA A 377 15.78 12.55 -26.32
C ALA A 377 16.74 13.44 -25.51
N LYS A 378 17.71 12.82 -24.83
CA LYS A 378 18.75 13.53 -24.10
C LYS A 378 19.60 14.40 -25.03
N THR A 379 19.99 13.86 -26.18
CA THR A 379 20.80 14.57 -27.19
C THR A 379 20.05 15.72 -27.84
N LEU A 380 18.76 15.54 -28.14
CA LEU A 380 17.92 16.56 -28.78
C LEU A 380 17.36 17.59 -27.79
N ASN A 381 17.58 17.39 -26.52
CA ASN A 381 17.03 18.22 -25.43
C ASN A 381 15.49 18.33 -25.48
N VAL A 382 14.79 17.23 -25.82
CA VAL A 382 13.34 17.16 -25.80
C VAL A 382 12.86 16.37 -24.58
N PRO A 383 11.82 16.83 -23.86
CA PRO A 383 11.35 16.13 -22.66
C PRO A 383 10.60 14.81 -22.98
N ILE A 384 9.90 14.76 -24.12
CA ILE A 384 9.13 13.58 -24.53
C ILE A 384 9.45 13.27 -25.98
N ILE A 385 9.77 12.02 -26.26
CA ILE A 385 10.06 11.51 -27.60
C ILE A 385 9.29 10.21 -27.85
N VAL A 386 8.76 10.04 -29.04
CA VAL A 386 7.98 8.87 -29.39
C VAL A 386 8.45 8.24 -30.72
N SER A 387 8.30 6.95 -30.82
CA SER A 387 8.62 6.22 -32.05
C SER A 387 7.57 6.41 -33.14
N ASP A 388 7.93 6.07 -34.36
CA ASP A 388 7.07 5.96 -35.53
C ASP A 388 5.87 4.97 -35.29
N ASP A 389 6.13 3.80 -34.67
CA ASP A 389 5.07 2.84 -34.33
C ASP A 389 4.06 3.43 -33.34
N PHE A 390 4.55 4.21 -32.37
CA PHE A 390 3.70 4.95 -31.43
C PHE A 390 2.89 6.04 -32.17
N ALA A 391 3.53 6.83 -33.02
CA ALA A 391 2.90 7.92 -33.74
C ALA A 391 1.74 7.42 -34.61
N ARG A 392 1.94 6.27 -35.29
CA ARG A 392 0.88 5.64 -36.11
C ARG A 392 -0.31 5.20 -35.25
N ALA A 393 -0.08 4.61 -34.10
CA ALA A 393 -1.16 4.17 -33.20
C ALA A 393 -1.87 5.36 -32.53
N TYR A 394 -1.13 6.39 -32.16
CA TYR A 394 -1.67 7.61 -31.57
C TYR A 394 -2.64 8.33 -32.50
N GLY A 395 -2.32 8.38 -33.78
CA GLY A 395 -3.23 8.85 -34.86
C GLY A 395 -3.55 10.34 -34.85
N GLN A 396 -2.83 11.15 -34.06
CA GLN A 396 -2.99 12.61 -34.03
C GLN A 396 -1.67 13.30 -34.40
N PRO A 397 -1.68 14.59 -34.79
CA PRO A 397 -0.50 15.32 -35.18
C PRO A 397 0.56 15.34 -34.08
N LEU A 398 1.80 15.09 -34.48
CA LEU A 398 3.00 15.18 -33.66
C LEU A 398 4.06 16.00 -34.39
N HIS A 399 4.95 16.62 -33.68
CA HIS A 399 6.08 17.35 -34.26
C HIS A 399 7.15 16.36 -34.74
N PRO A 400 7.52 16.32 -36.05
CA PRO A 400 8.54 15.42 -36.52
C PRO A 400 9.92 15.89 -36.10
N LEU A 401 10.70 15.00 -35.53
CA LEU A 401 12.11 15.23 -35.19
C LEU A 401 13.07 14.72 -36.28
N GLY A 402 12.56 14.01 -37.28
CA GLY A 402 13.32 13.48 -38.40
C GLY A 402 13.84 12.05 -38.18
N LEU A 403 14.76 11.66 -39.08
CA LEU A 403 15.38 10.32 -39.07
C LEU A 403 16.61 10.30 -38.17
N HIS A 404 16.61 9.38 -37.22
CA HIS A 404 17.71 9.18 -36.28
C HIS A 404 18.30 7.78 -36.38
N LYS A 405 19.63 7.70 -36.41
CA LYS A 405 20.36 6.43 -36.34
C LYS A 405 20.45 5.99 -34.87
N LEU A 406 19.80 4.89 -34.54
CA LEU A 406 19.83 4.31 -33.20
C LEU A 406 20.97 3.29 -33.07
N ARG A 407 21.67 3.31 -31.95
CA ARG A 407 22.83 2.42 -31.74
C ARG A 407 22.43 0.94 -31.95
N GLY A 408 23.15 0.24 -32.83
CA GLY A 408 22.93 -1.19 -33.11
C GLY A 408 21.68 -1.49 -33.93
N LEU A 409 21.08 -0.50 -34.60
CA LEU A 409 20.08 -0.71 -35.64
C LEU A 409 20.66 -0.32 -36.99
N ALA A 410 20.40 -1.16 -38.00
CA ALA A 410 20.86 -0.89 -39.36
C ALA A 410 20.09 0.25 -40.03
N THR A 411 18.80 0.35 -39.73
CA THR A 411 17.88 1.32 -40.35
C THR A 411 17.59 2.48 -39.41
N PRO A 412 17.77 3.74 -39.82
CA PRO A 412 17.33 4.91 -39.07
C PRO A 412 15.81 4.87 -38.82
N ARG A 413 15.35 5.52 -37.76
CA ARG A 413 13.94 5.57 -37.36
C ARG A 413 13.45 7.01 -37.33
N ASN A 414 12.22 7.22 -37.81
CA ASN A 414 11.53 8.48 -37.60
C ASN A 414 11.10 8.60 -36.14
N LEU A 415 11.42 9.74 -35.54
CA LEU A 415 11.04 10.07 -34.17
C LEU A 415 10.20 11.34 -34.17
N PHE A 416 9.36 11.48 -33.15
CA PHE A 416 8.42 12.59 -33.00
C PHE A 416 8.40 13.09 -31.58
N ALA A 417 7.94 14.33 -31.39
CA ALA A 417 7.64 14.93 -30.09
C ALA A 417 6.16 15.36 -30.03
N PRO A 418 5.54 15.45 -28.87
CA PRO A 418 4.22 16.05 -28.75
C PRO A 418 4.28 17.53 -29.15
N ILE A 419 3.20 18.01 -29.74
CA ILE A 419 3.01 19.45 -29.97
C ILE A 419 2.58 20.03 -28.62
N LEU A 420 3.54 20.65 -27.91
CA LEU A 420 3.25 21.38 -26.69
C LEU A 420 2.52 22.66 -27.11
N SER A 421 1.25 22.81 -26.73
CA SER A 421 0.61 24.10 -26.77
C SER A 421 1.45 25.05 -25.89
N SER A 422 1.99 26.10 -26.47
CA SER A 422 2.63 27.20 -25.72
C SER A 422 1.57 27.75 -24.77
N SER A 423 1.53 27.29 -23.52
CA SER A 423 0.84 27.98 -22.46
C SER A 423 1.55 29.34 -22.30
N GLY A 424 0.80 30.42 -22.50
CA GLY A 424 1.22 31.80 -22.68
C GLY A 424 2.36 32.27 -21.79
N ALA A 425 3.16 33.07 -22.42
CA ALA A 425 4.17 33.93 -21.81
C ALA A 425 3.56 34.87 -20.78
#